data_f893db6476478faaec4e4b38abb4f152
#
_entry.id   f893db6476478faaec4e4b38abb4f152
#
_cell.length_a   1.000
_cell.length_b   1.000
_cell.length_c   1.000
_cell.angle_alpha   90.00
_cell.angle_beta   90.00
_cell.angle_gamma   90.00
#
_symmetry.space_group_name_H-M   'P 1'
#
loop_
_entity.id
_entity.type
_entity.pdbx_description
1 polymer ?
#
loop_
_entity_poly.entity_id
_entity_poly.type
_entity_poly.pdbx_seq_one_letter_code
_entity_poly.pdbx_strand_id
1 'polypeptide(L)'
;MPGSDQQSWNQRYLAGEFGFREPDPFVMETHKNYLEPLLLESDAPDAHTGLDLAGGAGHHAIWLMQQGWRMTLADWSEPALEIAKEKAAANSLPLEIVQGTALDVVTQSAQRERRFGFVLVSFFLDRAVLPWLPKILIHGGILLYRTYTEDNERRGNPRGPRNPEHLLRSQELLEVYRGMRILHYNETVAKKGVAELIAQQPLSSP
;
A
#
# COMPACT_ATOMS: atom_id res chain seq x y z
N MET A 1 8.51 20.93 2.43
CA MET A 1 9.01 20.97 1.02
C MET A 1 9.06 19.55 0.51
N PRO A 2 8.30 19.14 -0.52
CA PRO A 2 8.29 17.75 -1.00
C PRO A 2 9.67 17.20 -1.40
N GLY A 3 10.56 18.06 -1.91
CA GLY A 3 11.89 17.61 -2.33
C GLY A 3 12.86 17.18 -1.22
N SER A 4 12.68 17.67 0.01
CA SER A 4 13.56 17.30 1.14
C SER A 4 13.26 15.87 1.62
N ASP A 5 12.00 15.46 1.58
CA ASP A 5 11.58 14.13 2.03
C ASP A 5 12.01 13.05 1.05
N GLN A 6 11.87 13.29 -0.26
CA GLN A 6 12.34 12.38 -1.29
C GLN A 6 13.86 12.18 -1.21
N GLN A 7 14.63 13.28 -1.06
CA GLN A 7 16.08 13.19 -0.92
C GLN A 7 16.50 12.39 0.31
N SER A 8 15.80 12.60 1.44
CA SER A 8 16.05 11.85 2.68
C SER A 8 15.81 10.36 2.47
N TRP A 9 14.70 9.96 1.84
CA TRP A 9 14.43 8.55 1.53
C TRP A 9 15.44 7.96 0.57
N ASN A 10 15.80 8.68 -0.50
CA ASN A 10 16.84 8.24 -1.45
C ASN A 10 18.16 7.95 -0.74
N GLN A 11 18.61 8.86 0.15
CA GLN A 11 19.83 8.66 0.93
C GLN A 11 19.77 7.42 1.81
N ARG A 12 18.62 7.16 2.46
CA ARG A 12 18.43 5.99 3.32
C ARG A 12 18.46 4.67 2.54
N TYR A 13 17.90 4.64 1.32
CA TYR A 13 18.00 3.47 0.45
C TYR A 13 19.45 3.27 -0.03
N LEU A 14 20.14 4.33 -0.44
CA LEU A 14 21.54 4.27 -0.85
C LEU A 14 22.48 3.87 0.30
N ALA A 15 22.16 4.26 1.53
CA ALA A 15 22.90 3.86 2.73
C ALA A 15 22.59 2.42 3.16
N GLY A 16 21.66 1.71 2.51
CA GLY A 16 21.27 0.35 2.89
C GLY A 16 20.44 0.23 4.17
N GLU A 17 19.90 1.34 4.68
CA GLU A 17 19.02 1.31 5.86
C GLU A 17 17.71 0.57 5.58
N PHE A 18 17.24 0.67 4.34
CA PHE A 18 16.08 -0.03 3.81
C PHE A 18 16.47 -0.82 2.57
N GLY A 19 16.18 -2.08 2.57
CA GLY A 19 16.42 -2.97 1.47
C GLY A 19 15.25 -3.93 1.28
N PHE A 20 15.42 -4.89 0.39
CA PHE A 20 14.46 -5.95 0.21
C PHE A 20 14.31 -6.79 1.49
N ARG A 21 13.09 -7.12 1.87
CA ARG A 21 12.73 -7.88 3.08
C ARG A 21 11.73 -8.96 2.75
N GLU A 22 11.47 -9.82 3.72
CA GLU A 22 10.27 -10.66 3.70
C GLU A 22 9.00 -9.80 3.79
N PRO A 23 7.90 -10.22 3.15
CA PRO A 23 6.63 -9.54 3.25
C PRO A 23 6.10 -9.54 4.69
N ASP A 24 5.35 -8.51 5.02
CA ASP A 24 4.75 -8.41 6.35
C ASP A 24 3.71 -9.52 6.56
N PRO A 25 3.70 -10.20 7.72
CA PRO A 25 2.71 -11.23 8.04
C PRO A 25 1.26 -10.78 7.85
N PHE A 26 0.94 -9.53 8.15
CA PHE A 26 -0.39 -8.99 7.93
C PHE A 26 -0.78 -9.00 6.43
N VAL A 27 0.15 -8.69 5.53
CA VAL A 27 -0.09 -8.78 4.08
C VAL A 27 -0.30 -10.23 3.65
N MET A 28 0.48 -11.17 4.19
CA MET A 28 0.36 -12.60 3.88
C MET A 28 -0.98 -13.17 4.37
N GLU A 29 -1.41 -12.83 5.58
CA GLU A 29 -2.70 -13.25 6.14
C GLU A 29 -3.87 -12.62 5.36
N THR A 30 -3.74 -11.35 4.98
CA THR A 30 -4.74 -10.67 4.15
C THR A 30 -4.87 -11.35 2.79
N HIS A 31 -3.75 -11.71 2.16
CA HIS A 31 -3.77 -12.44 0.90
C HIS A 31 -4.59 -13.72 1.04
N LYS A 32 -4.25 -14.57 1.98
CA LYS A 32 -4.92 -15.85 2.20
C LYS A 32 -6.43 -15.71 2.46
N ASN A 33 -6.83 -14.71 3.25
CA ASN A 33 -8.20 -14.62 3.74
C ASN A 33 -9.13 -13.80 2.82
N TYR A 34 -8.58 -12.87 2.02
CA TYR A 34 -9.38 -11.90 1.27
C TYR A 34 -8.99 -11.76 -0.19
N LEU A 35 -7.71 -11.94 -0.57
CA LEU A 35 -7.25 -11.71 -1.93
C LEU A 35 -7.23 -13.00 -2.76
N GLU A 36 -6.84 -14.12 -2.18
CA GLU A 36 -6.83 -15.42 -2.86
C GLU A 36 -8.22 -15.82 -3.39
N PRO A 37 -9.33 -15.60 -2.65
CA PRO A 37 -10.66 -15.81 -3.20
C PRO A 37 -10.97 -14.98 -4.45
N LEU A 38 -10.48 -13.73 -4.53
CA LEU A 38 -10.67 -12.88 -5.71
C LEU A 38 -9.95 -13.46 -6.95
N LEU A 39 -8.77 -14.05 -6.77
CA LEU A 39 -8.04 -14.72 -7.87
C LEU A 39 -8.79 -15.95 -8.40
N LEU A 40 -9.56 -16.62 -7.54
CA LEU A 40 -10.27 -17.87 -7.87
C LEU A 40 -11.67 -17.63 -8.43
N GLU A 41 -12.32 -16.53 -8.05
CA GLU A 41 -13.75 -16.30 -8.28
C GLU A 41 -14.05 -15.27 -9.37
N SER A 42 -13.06 -14.50 -9.83
CA SER A 42 -13.27 -13.41 -10.77
C SER A 42 -12.49 -13.59 -12.07
N ASP A 43 -13.21 -13.62 -13.20
CA ASP A 43 -12.63 -13.59 -14.54
C ASP A 43 -12.44 -12.17 -15.09
N ALA A 44 -12.79 -11.13 -14.32
CA ALA A 44 -12.63 -9.75 -14.76
C ALA A 44 -11.14 -9.41 -14.95
N PRO A 45 -10.74 -8.78 -16.09
CA PRO A 45 -9.33 -8.54 -16.43
C PRO A 45 -8.54 -7.80 -15.36
N ASP A 46 -9.19 -6.87 -14.66
CA ASP A 46 -8.55 -6.04 -13.64
C ASP A 46 -8.64 -6.63 -12.23
N ALA A 47 -9.42 -7.71 -12.04
CA ALA A 47 -9.58 -8.33 -10.73
C ALA A 47 -8.26 -8.89 -10.18
N HIS A 48 -7.36 -9.33 -11.07
CA HIS A 48 -6.06 -9.91 -10.72
C HIS A 48 -4.92 -8.88 -10.77
N THR A 49 -5.23 -7.59 -10.74
CA THR A 49 -4.24 -6.51 -10.69
C THR A 49 -4.14 -5.90 -9.31
N GLY A 50 -2.93 -5.58 -8.86
CA GLY A 50 -2.67 -4.91 -7.60
C GLY A 50 -1.77 -3.70 -7.76
N LEU A 51 -1.97 -2.69 -6.91
CA LEU A 51 -1.10 -1.54 -6.76
C LEU A 51 -0.46 -1.57 -5.36
N ASP A 52 0.87 -1.61 -5.30
CA ASP A 52 1.66 -1.37 -4.09
C ASP A 52 2.09 0.10 -4.10
N LEU A 53 1.37 0.94 -3.36
CA LEU A 53 1.54 2.40 -3.38
C LEU A 53 2.50 2.84 -2.27
N ALA A 54 3.54 3.60 -2.63
CA ALA A 54 4.67 3.92 -1.80
C ALA A 54 5.37 2.64 -1.28
N GLY A 55 5.49 1.64 -2.16
CA GLY A 55 5.94 0.29 -1.80
C GLY A 55 7.45 0.13 -1.67
N GLY A 56 8.23 1.20 -1.86
CA GLY A 56 9.69 1.21 -1.68
C GLY A 56 10.40 0.16 -2.53
N ALA A 57 11.17 -0.72 -1.89
CA ALA A 57 11.92 -1.79 -2.55
C ALA A 57 11.04 -2.96 -3.05
N GLY A 58 9.71 -2.87 -2.99
CA GLY A 58 8.78 -3.77 -3.66
C GLY A 58 8.66 -5.18 -3.07
N HIS A 59 9.04 -5.39 -1.81
CA HIS A 59 9.03 -6.74 -1.22
C HIS A 59 7.62 -7.35 -1.15
N HIS A 60 6.58 -6.55 -0.92
CA HIS A 60 5.19 -7.01 -0.98
C HIS A 60 4.75 -7.29 -2.42
N ALA A 61 5.03 -6.35 -3.35
CA ALA A 61 4.67 -6.51 -4.76
C ALA A 61 5.28 -7.78 -5.36
N ILE A 62 6.58 -8.03 -5.12
CA ILE A 62 7.29 -9.22 -5.63
C ILE A 62 6.69 -10.51 -5.05
N TRP A 63 6.44 -10.54 -3.73
CA TRP A 63 5.81 -11.70 -3.12
C TRP A 63 4.40 -11.96 -3.67
N LEU A 64 3.58 -10.91 -3.82
CA LEU A 64 2.23 -11.02 -4.38
C LEU A 64 2.24 -11.51 -5.83
N MET A 65 3.24 -11.11 -6.63
CA MET A 65 3.42 -11.66 -7.98
C MET A 65 3.69 -13.17 -7.95
N GLN A 66 4.46 -13.67 -6.97
CA GLN A 66 4.67 -15.09 -6.77
C GLN A 66 3.39 -15.84 -6.38
N GLN A 67 2.39 -15.10 -5.83
CA GLN A 67 1.05 -15.62 -5.54
C GLN A 67 0.08 -15.50 -6.73
N GLY A 68 0.51 -15.01 -7.90
CA GLY A 68 -0.32 -14.92 -9.11
C GLY A 68 -0.89 -13.54 -9.43
N TRP A 69 -0.57 -12.50 -8.65
CA TRP A 69 -1.02 -11.14 -8.93
C TRP A 69 -0.18 -10.45 -10.01
N ARG A 70 -0.82 -9.61 -10.83
CA ARG A 70 -0.12 -8.65 -11.69
C ARG A 70 0.05 -7.35 -10.92
N MET A 71 1.27 -7.06 -10.49
CA MET A 71 1.54 -5.93 -9.61
C MET A 71 2.09 -4.72 -10.35
N THR A 72 1.60 -3.55 -9.97
CA THR A 72 2.21 -2.25 -10.21
C THR A 72 2.82 -1.78 -8.90
N LEU A 73 4.12 -1.50 -8.90
CA LEU A 73 4.82 -0.86 -7.79
C LEU A 73 4.97 0.62 -8.08
N ALA A 74 4.50 1.46 -7.17
CA ALA A 74 4.66 2.91 -7.26
C ALA A 74 5.44 3.45 -6.08
N ASP A 75 6.50 4.21 -6.35
CA ASP A 75 7.28 4.94 -5.34
C ASP A 75 7.94 6.17 -5.97
N TRP A 76 8.32 7.15 -5.19
CA TRP A 76 9.06 8.31 -5.68
C TRP A 76 10.58 8.11 -5.64
N SER A 77 11.07 7.15 -4.84
CA SER A 77 12.48 6.89 -4.62
C SER A 77 13.07 6.02 -5.73
N GLU A 78 13.85 6.64 -6.62
CA GLU A 78 14.54 5.91 -7.66
C GLU A 78 15.44 4.78 -7.12
N PRO A 79 16.27 4.99 -6.08
CA PRO A 79 17.08 3.90 -5.52
C PRO A 79 16.25 2.73 -4.99
N ALA A 80 15.07 2.99 -4.44
CA ALA A 80 14.15 1.93 -4.00
C ALA A 80 13.63 1.11 -5.17
N LEU A 81 13.22 1.80 -6.24
CA LEU A 81 12.70 1.16 -7.46
C LEU A 81 13.77 0.35 -8.19
N GLU A 82 15.04 0.77 -8.18
CA GLU A 82 16.13 -0.03 -8.75
C GLU A 82 16.32 -1.34 -7.99
N ILE A 83 16.27 -1.33 -6.65
CA ILE A 83 16.29 -2.57 -5.84
C ILE A 83 15.13 -3.49 -6.25
N ALA A 84 13.92 -2.93 -6.42
CA ALA A 84 12.76 -3.70 -6.83
C ALA A 84 12.91 -4.31 -8.23
N LYS A 85 13.44 -3.54 -9.20
CA LYS A 85 13.72 -4.02 -10.58
C LYS A 85 14.69 -5.19 -10.56
N GLU A 86 15.82 -5.05 -9.86
CA GLU A 86 16.82 -6.12 -9.75
C GLU A 86 16.21 -7.39 -9.16
N LYS A 87 15.42 -7.25 -8.09
CA LYS A 87 14.78 -8.41 -7.44
C LYS A 87 13.71 -9.05 -8.32
N ALA A 88 12.89 -8.26 -9.02
CA ALA A 88 11.90 -8.77 -9.95
C ALA A 88 12.56 -9.52 -11.12
N ALA A 89 13.62 -8.94 -11.71
CA ALA A 89 14.39 -9.55 -12.79
C ALA A 89 15.03 -10.88 -12.35
N ALA A 90 15.62 -10.94 -11.17
CA ALA A 90 16.25 -12.15 -10.62
C ALA A 90 15.24 -13.29 -10.41
N ASN A 91 13.93 -12.98 -10.28
CA ASN A 91 12.85 -13.95 -10.16
C ASN A 91 12.02 -14.10 -11.45
N SER A 92 12.44 -13.50 -12.56
CA SER A 92 11.72 -13.50 -13.85
C SER A 92 10.27 -12.98 -13.73
N LEU A 93 10.03 -12.00 -12.87
CA LEU A 93 8.71 -11.42 -12.62
C LEU A 93 8.54 -10.12 -13.44
N PRO A 94 7.43 -9.98 -14.20
CA PRO A 94 7.16 -8.79 -15.03
C PRO A 94 6.57 -7.64 -14.18
N LEU A 95 7.33 -7.11 -13.22
CA LEU A 95 6.90 -6.03 -12.35
C LEU A 95 6.75 -4.72 -13.12
N GLU A 96 5.54 -4.16 -13.11
CA GLU A 96 5.32 -2.80 -13.61
C GLU A 96 5.76 -1.78 -12.55
N ILE A 97 6.56 -0.79 -12.95
CA ILE A 97 7.08 0.25 -12.05
C ILE A 97 6.61 1.62 -12.50
N VAL A 98 6.08 2.38 -11.56
CA VAL A 98 5.68 3.78 -11.74
C VAL A 98 6.46 4.66 -10.76
N GLN A 99 7.36 5.47 -11.28
CA GLN A 99 8.05 6.47 -10.47
C GLN A 99 7.21 7.75 -10.38
N GLY A 100 6.90 8.19 -9.17
CA GLY A 100 6.12 9.41 -8.93
C GLY A 100 5.66 9.55 -7.49
N THR A 101 5.06 10.69 -7.16
CA THR A 101 4.40 10.84 -5.86
C THR A 101 3.15 9.98 -5.79
N ALA A 102 2.80 9.52 -4.60
CA ALA A 102 1.60 8.73 -4.42
C ALA A 102 0.33 9.46 -4.91
N LEU A 103 0.27 10.78 -4.70
CA LEU A 103 -0.85 11.59 -5.17
C LEU A 103 -0.94 11.64 -6.70
N ASP A 104 0.19 11.84 -7.40
CA ASP A 104 0.21 11.82 -8.87
C ASP A 104 -0.24 10.47 -9.42
N VAL A 105 0.24 9.37 -8.82
CA VAL A 105 -0.12 8.01 -9.25
C VAL A 105 -1.61 7.77 -9.13
N VAL A 106 -2.23 8.08 -7.98
CA VAL A 106 -3.66 7.81 -7.77
C VAL A 106 -4.56 8.75 -8.60
N THR A 107 -4.18 10.02 -8.75
CA THR A 107 -4.96 10.98 -9.55
C THR A 107 -4.89 10.65 -11.03
N GLN A 108 -3.70 10.32 -11.56
CA GLN A 108 -3.56 9.90 -12.96
C GLN A 108 -4.26 8.56 -13.24
N SER A 109 -4.19 7.60 -12.31
CA SER A 109 -4.93 6.33 -12.45
C SER A 109 -6.43 6.59 -12.53
N ALA A 110 -6.98 7.44 -11.66
CA ALA A 110 -8.39 7.80 -11.69
C ALA A 110 -8.80 8.53 -12.98
N GLN A 111 -7.97 9.48 -13.46
CA GLN A 111 -8.21 10.22 -14.70
C GLN A 111 -8.19 9.32 -15.96
N ARG A 112 -7.34 8.29 -15.94
CA ARG A 112 -7.23 7.32 -17.05
C ARG A 112 -8.17 6.13 -16.88
N GLU A 113 -9.07 6.18 -15.92
CA GLU A 113 -10.00 5.09 -15.57
C GLU A 113 -9.30 3.75 -15.27
N ARG A 114 -8.00 3.81 -14.91
CA ARG A 114 -7.26 2.62 -14.50
C ARG A 114 -7.74 2.19 -13.11
N ARG A 115 -8.15 0.93 -12.99
CA ARG A 115 -8.65 0.34 -11.76
C ARG A 115 -7.82 -0.90 -11.39
N PHE A 116 -7.85 -1.23 -10.11
CA PHE A 116 -7.12 -2.36 -9.55
C PHE A 116 -8.07 -3.27 -8.77
N GLY A 117 -7.82 -4.57 -8.82
CA GLY A 117 -8.50 -5.53 -7.96
C GLY A 117 -8.15 -5.32 -6.50
N PHE A 118 -6.90 -4.87 -6.22
CA PHE A 118 -6.57 -4.45 -4.87
C PHE A 118 -5.53 -3.31 -4.84
N VAL A 119 -5.53 -2.55 -3.74
CA VAL A 119 -4.53 -1.50 -3.46
C VAL A 119 -3.95 -1.74 -2.07
N LEU A 120 -2.64 -1.79 -2.00
CA LEU A 120 -1.86 -1.89 -0.76
C LEU A 120 -1.19 -0.56 -0.45
N VAL A 121 -1.33 -0.10 0.80
CA VAL A 121 -0.57 1.02 1.38
C VAL A 121 0.01 0.57 2.72
N SER A 122 1.33 0.49 2.81
CA SER A 122 2.01 0.00 4.01
C SER A 122 3.03 1.00 4.54
N PHE A 123 2.81 1.48 5.78
CA PHE A 123 3.65 2.44 6.48
C PHE A 123 3.90 3.76 5.72
N PHE A 124 2.88 4.22 5.02
CA PHE A 124 2.82 5.50 4.34
C PHE A 124 1.53 6.22 4.72
N LEU A 125 1.58 7.55 4.88
CA LEU A 125 0.41 8.40 5.09
C LEU A 125 0.60 9.73 4.37
N ASP A 126 -0.31 10.00 3.46
CA ASP A 126 -0.60 11.31 2.90
C ASP A 126 -2.12 11.45 2.80
N ARG A 127 -2.69 12.38 3.57
CA ARG A 127 -4.14 12.58 3.63
C ARG A 127 -4.76 13.01 2.30
N ALA A 128 -3.96 13.67 1.43
CA ALA A 128 -4.42 14.02 0.08
C ALA A 128 -4.67 12.80 -0.81
N VAL A 129 -4.02 11.66 -0.51
CA VAL A 129 -4.15 10.40 -1.24
C VAL A 129 -5.42 9.63 -0.84
N LEU A 130 -5.81 9.71 0.44
CA LEU A 130 -6.87 8.86 1.01
C LEU A 130 -8.19 8.88 0.22
N PRO A 131 -8.73 10.04 -0.25
CA PRO A 131 -9.99 10.08 -0.98
C PRO A 131 -9.93 9.46 -2.38
N TRP A 132 -8.73 9.21 -2.90
CA TRP A 132 -8.54 8.66 -4.24
C TRP A 132 -8.49 7.13 -4.26
N LEU A 133 -8.11 6.47 -3.15
CA LEU A 133 -7.93 5.02 -3.12
C LEU A 133 -9.21 4.25 -3.50
N PRO A 134 -10.41 4.60 -3.01
CA PRO A 134 -11.63 3.93 -3.47
C PRO A 134 -11.92 4.14 -4.97
N LYS A 135 -11.48 5.28 -5.54
CA LYS A 135 -11.76 5.62 -6.96
C LYS A 135 -10.93 4.83 -7.95
N ILE A 136 -9.85 4.22 -7.51
CA ILE A 136 -8.97 3.40 -8.34
C ILE A 136 -9.14 1.89 -8.08
N LEU A 137 -10.13 1.50 -7.29
CA LEU A 137 -10.54 0.10 -7.11
C LEU A 137 -11.67 -0.25 -8.07
N ILE A 138 -11.68 -1.49 -8.56
CA ILE A 138 -12.87 -2.06 -9.20
C ILE A 138 -13.98 -2.24 -8.16
N HIS A 139 -15.22 -2.46 -8.61
CA HIS A 139 -16.29 -2.93 -7.73
C HIS A 139 -15.89 -4.27 -7.09
N GLY A 140 -16.07 -4.40 -5.79
CA GLY A 140 -15.61 -5.57 -5.03
C GLY A 140 -14.10 -5.60 -4.72
N GLY A 141 -13.32 -4.65 -5.26
CA GLY A 141 -11.88 -4.56 -5.03
C GLY A 141 -11.54 -4.24 -3.57
N ILE A 142 -10.34 -4.62 -3.15
CA ILE A 142 -9.89 -4.58 -1.76
C ILE A 142 -8.87 -3.47 -1.55
N LEU A 143 -9.08 -2.64 -0.52
CA LEU A 143 -8.08 -1.75 0.04
C LEU A 143 -7.47 -2.40 1.28
N LEU A 144 -6.14 -2.53 1.27
CA LEU A 144 -5.36 -2.89 2.44
C LEU A 144 -4.53 -1.67 2.84
N TYR A 145 -4.77 -1.15 4.03
CA TYR A 145 -4.06 0.02 4.55
C TYR A 145 -3.50 -0.25 5.94
N ARG A 146 -2.21 -0.01 6.12
CA ARG A 146 -1.53 -0.16 7.41
C ARG A 146 -0.54 0.96 7.60
N THR A 147 -0.65 1.70 8.72
CA THR A 147 0.36 2.71 9.07
C THR A 147 0.33 3.07 10.56
N TYR A 148 1.26 3.93 10.97
CA TYR A 148 1.40 4.36 12.35
C TYR A 148 0.27 5.29 12.79
N THR A 149 -0.14 5.18 14.07
CA THR A 149 -1.06 6.08 14.75
C THR A 149 -0.31 7.00 15.73
N GLU A 150 -0.97 8.02 16.24
CA GLU A 150 -0.44 8.92 17.29
C GLU A 150 0.03 8.17 18.54
N ASP A 151 -0.53 7.01 18.84
CA ASP A 151 -0.10 6.19 19.96
C ASP A 151 1.33 5.68 19.82
N ASN A 152 1.87 5.59 18.60
CA ASN A 152 3.26 5.24 18.37
C ASN A 152 4.23 6.27 18.97
N GLU A 153 3.92 7.56 18.82
CA GLU A 153 4.70 8.67 19.39
C GLU A 153 4.49 8.77 20.89
N ARG A 154 3.24 8.74 21.38
CA ARG A 154 2.89 8.83 22.80
C ARG A 154 3.63 7.80 23.65
N ARG A 155 4.03 6.68 23.09
CA ARG A 155 4.79 5.61 23.75
C ARG A 155 6.30 5.73 23.59
N GLY A 156 6.80 6.80 22.93
CA GLY A 156 8.22 7.02 22.73
C GLY A 156 8.89 5.92 21.89
N ASN A 157 8.15 5.27 20.99
CA ASN A 157 8.71 4.24 20.12
C ASN A 157 9.74 4.89 19.18
N PRO A 158 11.02 4.43 19.18
CA PRO A 158 12.05 5.00 18.33
C PRO A 158 11.85 4.70 16.84
N ARG A 159 10.99 3.72 16.53
CA ARG A 159 10.65 3.34 15.15
C ARG A 159 9.35 3.98 14.71
N GLY A 160 9.36 4.57 13.53
CA GLY A 160 8.22 5.25 12.94
C GLY A 160 8.42 6.77 12.85
N PRO A 161 7.49 7.47 12.18
CA PRO A 161 7.56 8.90 12.03
C PRO A 161 7.36 9.62 13.36
N ARG A 162 8.04 10.77 13.52
CA ARG A 162 7.85 11.69 14.65
C ARG A 162 6.94 12.87 14.28
N ASN A 163 6.81 13.15 12.96
CA ASN A 163 5.92 14.20 12.49
C ASN A 163 4.46 13.71 12.63
N PRO A 164 3.62 14.45 13.40
CA PRO A 164 2.19 14.11 13.57
C PRO A 164 1.41 14.02 12.25
N GLU A 165 1.85 14.72 11.20
CA GLU A 165 1.22 14.64 9.88
C GLU A 165 1.32 13.24 9.25
N HIS A 166 2.30 12.45 9.66
CA HIS A 166 2.50 11.05 9.23
C HIS A 166 1.94 10.03 10.23
N LEU A 167 1.15 10.48 11.19
CA LEU A 167 0.48 9.64 12.18
C LEU A 167 -1.04 9.76 12.03
N LEU A 168 -1.73 8.64 11.96
CA LEU A 168 -3.19 8.60 11.98
C LEU A 168 -3.73 8.97 13.36
N ARG A 169 -4.82 9.72 13.38
CA ARG A 169 -5.67 9.82 14.58
C ARG A 169 -6.37 8.48 14.80
N SER A 170 -6.76 8.21 16.04
CA SER A 170 -7.56 7.02 16.33
C SER A 170 -8.82 6.99 15.46
N GLN A 171 -9.09 5.83 14.86
CA GLN A 171 -10.23 5.54 13.99
C GLN A 171 -10.32 6.37 12.70
N GLU A 172 -9.29 7.14 12.35
CA GLU A 172 -9.30 8.01 11.15
C GLU A 172 -9.60 7.23 9.86
N LEU A 173 -9.05 6.02 9.70
CA LEU A 173 -9.34 5.21 8.51
C LEU A 173 -10.80 4.74 8.45
N LEU A 174 -11.46 4.48 9.59
CA LEU A 174 -12.89 4.15 9.62
C LEU A 174 -13.75 5.32 9.18
N GLU A 175 -13.40 6.54 9.63
CA GLU A 175 -14.10 7.76 9.23
C GLU A 175 -13.97 8.00 7.72
N VAL A 176 -12.74 7.89 7.19
CA VAL A 176 -12.46 8.14 5.77
C VAL A 176 -13.15 7.12 4.87
N TYR A 177 -13.10 5.84 5.24
CA TYR A 177 -13.60 4.75 4.40
C TYR A 177 -14.98 4.22 4.83
N ARG A 178 -15.79 5.02 5.54
CA ARG A 178 -17.15 4.67 5.97
C ARG A 178 -18.10 4.27 4.83
N GLY A 179 -17.79 4.66 3.59
CA GLY A 179 -18.55 4.28 2.39
C GLY A 179 -18.15 2.93 1.80
N MET A 180 -17.11 2.29 2.34
CA MET A 180 -16.66 0.96 1.96
C MET A 180 -17.17 -0.09 2.96
N ARG A 181 -17.21 -1.34 2.55
CA ARG A 181 -17.47 -2.46 3.47
C ARG A 181 -16.21 -2.75 4.26
N ILE A 182 -16.19 -2.45 5.55
CA ILE A 182 -15.05 -2.75 6.42
C ILE A 182 -15.05 -4.25 6.72
N LEU A 183 -13.99 -4.95 6.31
CA LEU A 183 -13.81 -6.39 6.52
C LEU A 183 -12.95 -6.67 7.75
N HIS A 184 -11.99 -5.80 8.02
CA HIS A 184 -11.12 -5.86 9.19
C HIS A 184 -10.69 -4.45 9.60
N TYR A 185 -10.67 -4.19 10.88
CA TYR A 185 -10.04 -3.01 11.46
C TYR A 185 -9.45 -3.35 12.82
N ASN A 186 -8.22 -2.91 13.04
CA ASN A 186 -7.53 -3.06 14.31
C ASN A 186 -6.59 -1.88 14.56
N GLU A 187 -6.54 -1.39 15.80
CA GLU A 187 -5.53 -0.47 16.28
C GLU A 187 -4.74 -1.12 17.42
N THR A 188 -3.44 -1.27 17.21
CA THR A 188 -2.55 -1.75 18.27
C THR A 188 -1.97 -0.58 19.02
N VAL A 189 -1.98 -0.67 20.35
CA VAL A 189 -1.44 0.35 21.25
C VAL A 189 -0.34 -0.18 22.17
N ALA A 190 -0.04 -1.49 22.10
CA ALA A 190 0.82 -2.16 23.08
C ALA A 190 2.33 -1.96 22.81
N LYS A 191 2.82 -2.30 21.63
CA LYS A 191 4.26 -2.24 21.28
C LYS A 191 4.54 -1.17 20.23
N LYS A 192 3.63 -0.96 19.31
CA LYS A 192 3.62 0.07 18.28
C LYS A 192 2.19 0.58 18.17
N GLY A 193 2.02 1.89 18.00
CA GLY A 193 0.73 2.43 17.57
C GLY A 193 0.60 2.21 16.06
N VAL A 194 -0.22 1.27 15.64
CA VAL A 194 -0.46 0.94 14.24
C VAL A 194 -1.95 0.69 14.03
N ALA A 195 -2.50 1.29 12.99
CA ALA A 195 -3.83 0.94 12.47
C ALA A 195 -3.71 0.02 11.27
N GLU A 196 -4.60 -0.97 11.19
CA GLU A 196 -4.73 -1.95 10.12
C GLU A 196 -6.18 -1.95 9.63
N LEU A 197 -6.37 -1.73 8.34
CA LEU A 197 -7.68 -1.72 7.69
C LEU A 197 -7.68 -2.65 6.48
N ILE A 198 -8.72 -3.46 6.35
CA ILE A 198 -9.10 -4.14 5.12
C ILE A 198 -10.53 -3.70 4.81
N ALA A 199 -10.72 -3.07 3.66
CA ALA A 199 -12.01 -2.55 3.24
C ALA A 199 -12.28 -2.96 1.79
N GLN A 200 -13.53 -3.26 1.49
CA GLN A 200 -13.99 -3.65 0.16
C GLN A 200 -14.80 -2.54 -0.48
N GLN A 201 -14.46 -2.20 -1.73
CA GLN A 201 -15.30 -1.33 -2.56
C GLN A 201 -16.67 -2.00 -2.74
N PRO A 202 -17.79 -1.26 -2.59
CA PRO A 202 -19.11 -1.83 -2.83
C PRO A 202 -19.20 -2.56 -4.17
N LEU A 203 -19.95 -3.65 -4.18
CA LEU A 203 -20.29 -4.35 -5.42
C LEU A 203 -21.15 -3.43 -6.28
N SER A 204 -21.04 -3.56 -7.61
CA SER A 204 -22.01 -2.91 -8.51
C SER A 204 -23.41 -3.41 -8.14
N SER A 205 -24.37 -2.49 -8.05
CA SER A 205 -25.78 -2.91 -7.95
C SER A 205 -26.13 -3.79 -9.16
N PRO A 206 -26.87 -4.87 -8.95
CA PRO A 206 -27.29 -5.76 -10.02
C PRO A 206 -28.15 -5.06 -11.06
#